data_c66edd4f55949e009cbe380653bda7ba
#
_entry.id   c66edd4f55949e009cbe380653bda7ba
#
_cell.length_a   1.000
_cell.length_b   1.000
_cell.length_c   1.000
_cell.angle_alpha   90.00
_cell.angle_beta   90.00
_cell.angle_gamma   90.00
#
_symmetry.space_group_name_H-M   'P 1'
#
loop_
_entity.id
_entity.type
_entity.pdbx_description
1 polymer ?
#
loop_
_entity_poly.entity_id
_entity_poly.type
_entity_poly.pdbx_seq_one_letter_code
_entity_poly.pdbx_strand_id
1 'polypeptide(L)'
;MKQRMTRRGFLIRMGILGALGLAAGKGFYNSRDLRVITLAVGLPCLPPAFEGIRVGQITDIHAGPLVPGWLIQKGVALLMAGRPDVIVLTGDFVSGATRFLWTTYGGFKQHHLDACMKALAGLKAPLGVYGVLGNHDFWSGNKEAARITSGLEAIGVRVLRNEAVALKRENQKLYLIGVDDYWEPTYNLTKALKGVPENACRILLSHNPDVNEDIERCGKPVHFIIAGHTHGGQIVLPFMGAPYLPSPFGQKYRAGLVRDGNRKTYVSRGLGLFFIPIRLNCPPDVTLLTMHRE
;
A
#
# COMPACT_ATOMS: atom_id res chain seq x y z
N MET A 1 11.99 -51.05 -7.62
CA MET A 1 10.81 -51.52 -6.84
C MET A 1 9.83 -50.33 -6.65
N LYS A 2 8.64 -50.36 -7.21
CA LYS A 2 7.58 -49.38 -6.93
C LYS A 2 6.96 -49.70 -5.57
N GLN A 3 7.21 -48.89 -4.55
CA GLN A 3 6.53 -49.03 -3.25
C GLN A 3 5.03 -48.88 -3.46
N ARG A 4 4.26 -49.94 -3.15
CA ARG A 4 2.79 -49.90 -3.17
C ARG A 4 2.30 -49.05 -1.99
N MET A 5 1.55 -47.98 -2.30
CA MET A 5 0.95 -47.12 -1.31
C MET A 5 -0.06 -47.87 -0.45
N THR A 6 0.03 -47.80 0.86
CA THR A 6 -0.95 -48.39 1.77
C THR A 6 -2.27 -47.63 1.74
N ARG A 7 -3.41 -48.30 2.07
CA ARG A 7 -4.73 -47.64 2.18
C ARG A 7 -4.70 -46.45 3.14
N ARG A 8 -4.00 -46.59 4.27
CA ARG A 8 -3.80 -45.50 5.25
C ARG A 8 -3.02 -44.34 4.64
N GLY A 9 -1.93 -44.59 3.93
CA GLY A 9 -1.14 -43.54 3.25
C GLY A 9 -1.93 -42.84 2.14
N PHE A 10 -2.81 -43.59 1.42
CA PHE A 10 -3.71 -42.98 0.45
C PHE A 10 -4.72 -42.03 1.10
N LEU A 11 -5.42 -42.49 2.16
CA LEU A 11 -6.41 -41.67 2.88
C LEU A 11 -5.80 -40.41 3.50
N ILE A 12 -4.58 -40.47 4.08
CA ILE A 12 -3.87 -39.33 4.61
C ILE A 12 -3.56 -38.34 3.49
N ARG A 13 -3.05 -38.78 2.35
CA ARG A 13 -2.76 -37.92 1.20
C ARG A 13 -4.00 -37.26 0.64
N MET A 14 -5.10 -37.98 0.52
CA MET A 14 -6.38 -37.42 0.07
C MET A 14 -6.94 -36.42 1.06
N GLY A 15 -6.81 -36.65 2.36
CA GLY A 15 -7.16 -35.66 3.40
C GLY A 15 -6.34 -34.38 3.32
N ILE A 16 -5.03 -34.52 3.12
CA ILE A 16 -4.13 -33.34 2.92
C ILE A 16 -4.50 -32.56 1.65
N LEU A 17 -4.72 -33.24 0.54
CA LEU A 17 -5.13 -32.62 -0.72
C LEU A 17 -6.48 -31.92 -0.59
N GLY A 18 -7.44 -32.53 0.09
CA GLY A 18 -8.74 -31.92 0.38
C GLY A 18 -8.60 -30.66 1.24
N ALA A 19 -7.80 -30.71 2.31
CA ALA A 19 -7.53 -29.56 3.16
C ALA A 19 -6.82 -28.41 2.41
N LEU A 20 -5.85 -28.74 1.56
CA LEU A 20 -5.18 -27.75 0.69
C LEU A 20 -6.14 -27.14 -0.33
N GLY A 21 -7.02 -27.93 -0.93
CA GLY A 21 -8.05 -27.45 -1.84
C GLY A 21 -9.04 -26.48 -1.16
N LEU A 22 -9.49 -26.82 0.04
CA LEU A 22 -10.35 -25.94 0.85
C LEU A 22 -9.64 -24.63 1.24
N ALA A 23 -8.38 -24.72 1.66
CA ALA A 23 -7.58 -23.55 1.99
C ALA A 23 -7.36 -22.65 0.77
N ALA A 24 -7.07 -23.22 -0.40
CA ALA A 24 -6.93 -22.47 -1.64
C ALA A 24 -8.25 -21.82 -2.07
N GLY A 25 -9.37 -22.52 -1.99
CA GLY A 25 -10.70 -21.98 -2.28
C GLY A 25 -11.08 -20.83 -1.36
N LYS A 26 -10.84 -20.99 -0.04
CA LYS A 26 -11.01 -19.92 0.93
C LYS A 26 -10.09 -18.73 0.65
N GLY A 27 -8.83 -18.99 0.32
CA GLY A 27 -7.86 -17.96 -0.01
C GLY A 27 -8.24 -17.17 -1.25
N PHE A 28 -8.77 -17.84 -2.27
CA PHE A 28 -9.29 -17.21 -3.48
C PHE A 28 -10.53 -16.35 -3.18
N TYR A 29 -11.46 -16.83 -2.39
CA TYR A 29 -12.60 -16.03 -1.93
C TYR A 29 -12.15 -14.80 -1.13
N ASN A 30 -11.27 -14.99 -0.15
CA ASN A 30 -10.74 -13.92 0.69
C ASN A 30 -9.99 -12.86 -0.12
N SER A 31 -9.40 -13.20 -1.26
CA SER A 31 -8.71 -12.24 -2.13
C SER A 31 -9.64 -11.20 -2.76
N ARG A 32 -10.95 -11.42 -2.69
CA ARG A 32 -12.01 -10.54 -3.20
C ARG A 32 -12.87 -9.95 -2.09
N ASP A 33 -12.64 -10.36 -0.83
CA ASP A 33 -13.31 -9.83 0.37
C ASP A 33 -12.65 -8.50 0.80
N LEU A 34 -12.83 -7.48 -0.05
CA LEU A 34 -12.27 -6.16 0.19
C LEU A 34 -12.94 -5.50 1.40
N ARG A 35 -12.14 -5.05 2.35
CA ARG A 35 -12.57 -4.45 3.61
C ARG A 35 -12.21 -2.98 3.70
N VAL A 36 -12.99 -2.22 4.47
CA VAL A 36 -12.62 -0.88 4.91
C VAL A 36 -12.02 -0.98 6.30
N ILE A 37 -10.79 -0.53 6.45
CA ILE A 37 -10.14 -0.41 7.76
C ILE A 37 -10.32 1.04 8.24
N THR A 38 -10.94 1.21 9.38
CA THR A 38 -11.09 2.53 10.02
C THR A 38 -10.23 2.56 11.28
N LEU A 39 -9.40 3.59 11.42
CA LEU A 39 -8.48 3.72 12.54
C LEU A 39 -8.34 5.17 12.98
N ALA A 40 -8.39 5.41 14.30
CA ALA A 40 -8.02 6.69 14.89
C ALA A 40 -6.51 6.73 15.16
N VAL A 41 -5.86 7.83 14.77
CA VAL A 41 -4.42 8.04 14.95
C VAL A 41 -4.18 9.38 15.64
N GLY A 42 -3.67 9.33 16.85
CA GLY A 42 -3.25 10.53 17.58
C GLY A 42 -1.89 11.03 17.09
N LEU A 43 -1.75 12.34 16.93
CA LEU A 43 -0.52 13.02 16.53
C LEU A 43 -0.34 14.28 17.39
N PRO A 44 0.67 14.33 18.29
CA PRO A 44 0.90 15.49 19.15
C PRO A 44 1.13 16.80 18.39
N CYS A 45 1.68 16.69 17.18
CA CYS A 45 1.99 17.84 16.32
C CYS A 45 0.80 18.31 15.46
N LEU A 46 -0.34 17.62 15.48
CA LEU A 46 -1.45 17.93 14.57
C LEU A 46 -2.00 19.34 14.85
N PRO A 47 -2.02 20.24 13.84
CA PRO A 47 -2.59 21.57 14.04
C PRO A 47 -4.09 21.49 14.36
N PRO A 48 -4.61 22.37 15.25
CA PRO A 48 -6.02 22.35 15.65
C PRO A 48 -7.03 22.34 14.51
N ALA A 49 -6.78 23.09 13.45
CA ALA A 49 -7.66 23.12 12.27
C ALA A 49 -7.78 21.76 11.55
N PHE A 50 -6.89 20.82 11.82
CA PHE A 50 -6.89 19.48 11.23
C PHE A 50 -7.41 18.41 12.20
N GLU A 51 -7.93 18.79 13.36
CA GLU A 51 -8.58 17.84 14.29
C GLU A 51 -9.70 17.11 13.57
N GLY A 52 -9.72 15.78 13.69
CA GLY A 52 -10.69 14.91 13.04
C GLY A 52 -10.55 14.75 11.52
N ILE A 53 -9.44 15.22 10.92
CA ILE A 53 -9.18 15.05 9.48
C ILE A 53 -9.18 13.57 9.09
N ARG A 54 -9.91 13.23 8.03
CA ARG A 54 -9.99 11.87 7.48
C ARG A 54 -9.08 11.73 6.27
N VAL A 55 -8.11 10.83 6.39
CA VAL A 55 -7.18 10.47 5.31
C VAL A 55 -7.58 9.12 4.75
N GLY A 56 -7.98 9.10 3.48
CA GLY A 56 -8.27 7.87 2.77
C GLY A 56 -7.03 7.31 2.09
N GLN A 57 -6.77 6.00 2.20
CA GLN A 57 -5.64 5.34 1.52
C GLN A 57 -6.11 4.20 0.62
N ILE A 58 -5.57 4.18 -0.60
CA ILE A 58 -5.53 3.00 -1.49
C ILE A 58 -4.08 2.76 -1.87
N THR A 59 -3.66 1.50 -1.89
CA THR A 59 -2.28 1.10 -2.23
C THR A 59 -2.24 -0.28 -2.83
N ASP A 60 -1.12 -0.63 -3.46
CA ASP A 60 -0.83 -1.98 -3.95
C ASP A 60 -1.98 -2.50 -4.82
N ILE A 61 -2.37 -1.71 -5.81
CA ILE A 61 -3.48 -2.04 -6.69
C ILE A 61 -3.10 -3.20 -7.61
N HIS A 62 -1.88 -3.19 -8.13
CA HIS A 62 -1.38 -4.19 -9.08
C HIS A 62 -2.38 -4.47 -10.21
N ALA A 63 -2.91 -3.41 -10.84
CA ALA A 63 -3.80 -3.58 -11.98
C ALA A 63 -3.17 -4.51 -13.02
N GLY A 64 -3.85 -5.63 -13.28
CA GLY A 64 -3.29 -6.72 -14.06
C GLY A 64 -4.25 -7.91 -14.14
N PRO A 65 -3.80 -9.07 -14.67
CA PRO A 65 -4.67 -10.21 -14.88
C PRO A 65 -5.34 -10.76 -13.62
N LEU A 66 -4.69 -10.58 -12.45
CA LEU A 66 -5.18 -11.10 -11.17
C LEU A 66 -6.15 -10.13 -10.47
N VAL A 67 -6.11 -8.84 -10.82
CA VAL A 67 -6.91 -7.81 -10.17
C VAL A 67 -7.89 -7.21 -11.18
N PRO A 68 -9.14 -7.67 -11.17
CA PRO A 68 -10.13 -7.19 -12.11
C PRO A 68 -10.54 -5.74 -11.79
N GLY A 69 -10.82 -4.95 -12.82
CA GLY A 69 -11.17 -3.53 -12.69
C GLY A 69 -12.35 -3.26 -11.75
N TRP A 70 -13.34 -4.18 -11.66
CA TRP A 70 -14.46 -4.03 -10.73
C TRP A 70 -14.01 -4.02 -9.25
N LEU A 71 -12.91 -4.71 -8.91
CA LEU A 71 -12.39 -4.73 -7.53
C LEU A 71 -11.78 -3.36 -7.17
N ILE A 72 -11.08 -2.74 -8.13
CA ILE A 72 -10.52 -1.39 -7.98
C ILE A 72 -11.68 -0.38 -7.82
N GLN A 73 -12.70 -0.46 -8.67
CA GLN A 73 -13.90 0.40 -8.59
C GLN A 73 -14.63 0.23 -7.26
N LYS A 74 -14.75 -1.02 -6.75
CA LYS A 74 -15.31 -1.30 -5.43
C LYS A 74 -14.48 -0.63 -4.33
N GLY A 75 -13.13 -0.69 -4.42
CA GLY A 75 -12.23 -0.01 -3.49
C GLY A 75 -12.44 1.50 -3.46
N VAL A 76 -12.51 2.12 -4.64
CA VAL A 76 -12.81 3.55 -4.78
C VAL A 76 -14.18 3.89 -4.16
N ALA A 77 -15.22 3.13 -4.48
CA ALA A 77 -16.56 3.37 -3.95
C ALA A 77 -16.60 3.26 -2.41
N LEU A 78 -15.97 2.23 -1.84
CA LEU A 78 -15.88 2.02 -0.40
C LEU A 78 -15.13 3.17 0.29
N LEU A 79 -13.99 3.60 -0.28
CA LEU A 79 -13.24 4.71 0.27
C LEU A 79 -14.04 6.02 0.22
N MET A 80 -14.67 6.32 -0.91
CA MET A 80 -15.47 7.53 -1.08
C MET A 80 -16.71 7.59 -0.18
N ALA A 81 -17.30 6.43 0.14
CA ALA A 81 -18.37 6.35 1.14
C ALA A 81 -17.93 6.84 2.53
N GLY A 82 -16.63 6.70 2.85
CA GLY A 82 -16.01 7.22 4.07
C GLY A 82 -15.83 8.75 4.10
N ARG A 83 -16.10 9.47 2.99
CA ARG A 83 -15.94 10.92 2.85
C ARG A 83 -14.59 11.42 3.34
N PRO A 84 -13.46 10.99 2.75
CA PRO A 84 -12.14 11.45 3.15
C PRO A 84 -11.96 12.95 2.84
N ASP A 85 -11.23 13.66 3.72
CA ASP A 85 -10.83 15.06 3.50
C ASP A 85 -9.62 15.17 2.56
N VAL A 86 -8.76 14.15 2.58
CA VAL A 86 -7.61 13.98 1.68
C VAL A 86 -7.47 12.50 1.33
N ILE A 87 -7.04 12.21 0.11
CA ILE A 87 -6.80 10.83 -0.34
C ILE A 87 -5.33 10.68 -0.69
N VAL A 88 -4.74 9.55 -0.29
CA VAL A 88 -3.36 9.20 -0.59
C VAL A 88 -3.29 7.84 -1.28
N LEU A 89 -2.49 7.76 -2.34
CA LEU A 89 -2.23 6.56 -3.11
C LEU A 89 -0.75 6.20 -2.92
N THR A 90 -0.48 5.09 -2.25
CA THR A 90 0.89 4.77 -1.82
C THR A 90 1.56 3.71 -2.69
N GLY A 91 1.39 3.82 -4.02
CA GLY A 91 2.18 3.09 -5.02
C GLY A 91 1.65 1.73 -5.45
N ASP A 92 2.39 1.11 -6.36
CA ASP A 92 2.11 -0.16 -7.02
C ASP A 92 0.75 -0.16 -7.74
N PHE A 93 0.62 0.76 -8.69
CA PHE A 93 -0.61 0.94 -9.49
C PHE A 93 -0.83 -0.18 -10.48
N VAL A 94 0.24 -0.67 -11.09
CA VAL A 94 0.19 -1.75 -12.09
C VAL A 94 1.06 -2.93 -11.66
N SER A 95 0.70 -4.12 -12.15
CA SER A 95 1.59 -5.28 -12.03
C SER A 95 2.80 -5.06 -12.92
N GLY A 96 3.91 -4.64 -12.34
CA GLY A 96 5.20 -4.53 -13.00
C GLY A 96 5.80 -5.91 -13.33
N ALA A 97 6.93 -5.90 -14.04
CA ALA A 97 7.68 -7.12 -14.26
C ALA A 97 8.25 -7.62 -12.93
N THR A 98 7.90 -8.84 -12.57
CA THR A 98 8.40 -9.46 -11.34
C THR A 98 9.20 -10.70 -11.67
N ARG A 99 10.41 -10.76 -11.16
CA ARG A 99 11.29 -11.91 -11.32
C ARG A 99 11.09 -12.88 -10.16
N PHE A 100 10.64 -14.10 -10.47
CA PHE A 100 10.55 -15.18 -9.49
C PHE A 100 11.38 -16.36 -9.98
N LEU A 101 12.39 -16.76 -9.21
CA LEU A 101 13.40 -17.73 -9.62
C LEU A 101 14.05 -17.31 -10.95
N TRP A 102 13.85 -18.11 -12.00
CA TRP A 102 14.43 -17.89 -13.35
C TRP A 102 13.41 -17.32 -14.36
N THR A 103 12.16 -17.05 -13.92
CA THR A 103 11.09 -16.62 -14.82
C THR A 103 10.63 -15.21 -14.45
N THR A 104 10.47 -14.36 -15.46
CA THR A 104 9.85 -13.05 -15.29
C THR A 104 8.35 -13.20 -15.53
N TYR A 105 7.56 -12.83 -14.52
CA TYR A 105 6.10 -12.80 -14.58
C TYR A 105 5.60 -11.37 -14.70
N GLY A 106 4.48 -11.20 -15.39
CA GLY A 106 3.85 -9.90 -15.53
C GLY A 106 4.60 -9.00 -16.53
N GLY A 107 4.59 -7.73 -16.24
CA GLY A 107 5.13 -6.66 -17.06
C GLY A 107 4.07 -5.63 -17.37
N PHE A 108 4.51 -4.42 -17.65
CA PHE A 108 3.65 -3.30 -17.98
C PHE A 108 2.79 -3.60 -19.22
N LYS A 109 1.49 -3.34 -19.09
CA LYS A 109 0.53 -3.37 -20.21
C LYS A 109 -0.29 -2.09 -20.17
N GLN A 110 -0.31 -1.33 -21.26
CA GLN A 110 -1.01 -0.05 -21.33
C GLN A 110 -2.50 -0.19 -20.96
N HIS A 111 -3.18 -1.23 -21.44
CA HIS A 111 -4.60 -1.44 -21.13
C HIS A 111 -4.87 -1.71 -19.63
N HIS A 112 -3.90 -2.23 -18.87
CA HIS A 112 -4.03 -2.36 -17.41
C HIS A 112 -3.90 -1.00 -16.73
N LEU A 113 -2.98 -0.16 -17.19
CA LEU A 113 -2.88 1.22 -16.75
C LEU A 113 -4.17 1.99 -17.03
N ASP A 114 -4.69 1.91 -18.26
CA ASP A 114 -5.92 2.60 -18.66
C ASP A 114 -7.12 2.17 -17.80
N ALA A 115 -7.24 0.86 -17.53
CA ALA A 115 -8.27 0.32 -16.64
C ALA A 115 -8.11 0.81 -15.19
N CYS A 116 -6.88 0.90 -14.71
CA CYS A 116 -6.56 1.44 -13.38
C CYS A 116 -6.97 2.92 -13.30
N MET A 117 -6.52 3.74 -14.24
CA MET A 117 -6.84 5.17 -14.28
C MET A 117 -8.34 5.41 -14.37
N LYS A 118 -9.04 4.67 -15.23
CA LYS A 118 -10.51 4.72 -15.34
C LYS A 118 -11.20 4.40 -14.00
N ALA A 119 -10.70 3.41 -13.27
CA ALA A 119 -11.27 3.04 -11.97
C ALA A 119 -10.98 4.09 -10.89
N LEU A 120 -9.80 4.74 -10.92
CA LEU A 120 -9.37 5.76 -9.95
C LEU A 120 -9.94 7.16 -10.25
N ALA A 121 -10.44 7.44 -11.43
CA ALA A 121 -10.93 8.76 -11.85
C ALA A 121 -12.09 9.32 -10.99
N GLY A 122 -12.76 8.45 -10.21
CA GLY A 122 -13.80 8.86 -9.25
C GLY A 122 -13.28 9.39 -7.92
N LEU A 123 -11.97 9.35 -7.65
CA LEU A 123 -11.38 9.83 -6.40
C LEU A 123 -11.41 11.36 -6.34
N LYS A 124 -12.04 11.89 -5.29
CA LYS A 124 -12.11 13.35 -5.04
C LYS A 124 -12.11 13.61 -3.54
N ALA A 125 -11.33 14.59 -3.10
CA ALA A 125 -11.32 14.99 -1.71
C ALA A 125 -11.09 16.52 -1.60
N PRO A 126 -11.65 17.19 -0.59
CA PRO A 126 -11.55 18.65 -0.43
C PRO A 126 -10.12 19.18 -0.36
N LEU A 127 -9.20 18.44 0.26
CA LEU A 127 -7.78 18.80 0.37
C LEU A 127 -6.92 18.15 -0.71
N GLY A 128 -7.53 17.47 -1.69
CA GLY A 128 -6.84 16.89 -2.84
C GLY A 128 -6.59 15.39 -2.76
N VAL A 129 -6.06 14.87 -3.87
CA VAL A 129 -5.64 13.48 -4.02
C VAL A 129 -4.15 13.48 -4.35
N TYR A 130 -3.36 12.75 -3.58
CA TYR A 130 -1.91 12.69 -3.71
C TYR A 130 -1.44 11.26 -3.89
N GLY A 131 -0.34 11.08 -4.62
CA GLY A 131 0.22 9.76 -4.85
C GLY A 131 1.74 9.73 -4.76
N VAL A 132 2.29 8.57 -4.45
CA VAL A 132 3.70 8.20 -4.64
C VAL A 132 3.78 6.94 -5.47
N LEU A 133 4.90 6.67 -6.11
CA LEU A 133 5.12 5.45 -6.88
C LEU A 133 5.68 4.35 -5.99
N GLY A 134 5.35 3.09 -6.33
CA GLY A 134 5.93 1.90 -5.72
C GLY A 134 6.99 1.23 -6.58
N ASN A 135 7.65 0.24 -6.04
CA ASN A 135 8.74 -0.45 -6.73
C ASN A 135 8.29 -1.13 -8.04
N HIS A 136 7.08 -1.68 -8.10
CA HIS A 136 6.57 -2.27 -9.34
C HIS A 136 6.28 -1.24 -10.43
N ASP A 137 5.95 -0.01 -10.07
CA ASP A 137 5.78 1.08 -11.01
C ASP A 137 7.12 1.43 -11.67
N PHE A 138 8.22 1.48 -10.88
CA PHE A 138 9.58 1.71 -11.37
C PHE A 138 10.14 0.50 -12.13
N TRP A 139 9.93 -0.72 -11.62
CA TRP A 139 10.42 -1.94 -12.27
C TRP A 139 9.76 -2.21 -13.62
N SER A 140 8.66 -1.52 -13.91
CA SER A 140 8.07 -1.49 -15.24
C SER A 140 8.96 -0.76 -16.26
N GLY A 141 9.90 0.08 -15.80
CA GLY A 141 10.81 0.91 -16.60
C GLY A 141 10.55 2.40 -16.44
N ASN A 142 11.56 3.22 -16.71
CA ASN A 142 11.47 4.68 -16.52
C ASN A 142 10.37 5.33 -17.39
N LYS A 143 10.17 4.84 -18.62
CA LYS A 143 9.11 5.32 -19.51
C LYS A 143 7.74 4.97 -18.98
N GLU A 144 7.60 3.79 -18.43
CA GLU A 144 6.38 3.27 -17.85
C GLU A 144 6.04 4.02 -16.56
N ALA A 145 7.01 4.25 -15.67
CA ALA A 145 6.85 5.08 -14.49
C ALA A 145 6.39 6.51 -14.85
N ALA A 146 6.95 7.10 -15.92
CA ALA A 146 6.50 8.39 -16.42
C ALA A 146 5.05 8.34 -16.94
N ARG A 147 4.65 7.28 -17.66
CA ARG A 147 3.26 7.08 -18.12
C ARG A 147 2.28 6.92 -16.97
N ILE A 148 2.67 6.16 -15.94
CA ILE A 148 1.85 6.00 -14.71
C ILE A 148 1.66 7.37 -14.06
N THR A 149 2.75 8.14 -13.89
CA THR A 149 2.70 9.50 -13.34
C THR A 149 1.74 10.39 -14.15
N SER A 150 1.92 10.47 -15.47
CA SER A 150 1.06 11.30 -16.33
C SER A 150 -0.40 10.82 -16.32
N GLY A 151 -0.64 9.52 -16.25
CA GLY A 151 -1.99 8.96 -16.12
C GLY A 151 -2.68 9.36 -14.83
N LEU A 152 -1.95 9.34 -13.71
CA LEU A 152 -2.44 9.78 -12.40
C LEU A 152 -2.74 11.27 -12.39
N GLU A 153 -1.83 12.10 -12.94
CA GLU A 153 -2.02 13.54 -13.04
C GLU A 153 -3.23 13.90 -13.93
N ALA A 154 -3.43 13.20 -15.02
CA ALA A 154 -4.58 13.39 -15.92
C ALA A 154 -5.94 13.16 -15.24
N ILE A 155 -6.00 12.35 -14.18
CA ILE A 155 -7.21 12.13 -13.37
C ILE A 155 -7.24 12.97 -12.09
N GLY A 156 -6.33 13.95 -11.95
CA GLY A 156 -6.31 14.89 -10.84
C GLY A 156 -5.57 14.43 -9.59
N VAL A 157 -4.75 13.39 -9.67
CA VAL A 157 -3.85 12.96 -8.59
C VAL A 157 -2.53 13.72 -8.71
N ARG A 158 -2.12 14.43 -7.66
CA ARG A 158 -0.77 15.02 -7.61
C ARG A 158 0.24 13.98 -7.17
N VAL A 159 1.15 13.59 -8.05
CA VAL A 159 2.22 12.62 -7.74
C VAL A 159 3.40 13.36 -7.12
N LEU A 160 3.76 12.97 -5.90
CA LEU A 160 4.86 13.55 -5.14
C LEU A 160 6.13 12.73 -5.37
N ARG A 161 7.14 13.35 -5.98
CA ARG A 161 8.43 12.73 -6.32
C ARG A 161 9.57 13.40 -5.54
N ASN A 162 9.83 12.91 -4.31
CA ASN A 162 10.79 13.51 -3.37
C ASN A 162 10.50 15.01 -3.14
N GLU A 163 9.26 15.32 -2.83
CA GLU A 163 8.78 16.67 -2.56
C GLU A 163 7.72 16.72 -1.47
N ALA A 164 7.45 17.91 -0.94
CA ALA A 164 6.42 18.15 0.05
C ALA A 164 5.37 19.14 -0.47
N VAL A 165 4.16 18.98 0.05
CA VAL A 165 3.05 19.91 -0.14
C VAL A 165 2.47 20.32 1.20
N ALA A 166 2.11 21.59 1.35
CA ALA A 166 1.37 22.07 2.51
C ALA A 166 -0.14 21.99 2.24
N LEU A 167 -0.82 21.10 2.95
CA LEU A 167 -2.27 21.14 3.06
C LEU A 167 -2.64 22.35 3.91
N LYS A 168 -3.60 23.14 3.44
CA LYS A 168 -4.03 24.38 4.11
C LYS A 168 -5.47 24.21 4.57
N ARG A 169 -5.72 24.54 5.83
CA ARG A 169 -7.07 24.62 6.39
C ARG A 169 -7.10 25.80 7.36
N GLU A 170 -7.99 26.75 7.12
CA GLU A 170 -7.94 28.04 7.79
C GLU A 170 -6.54 28.71 7.62
N ASN A 171 -5.92 29.16 8.69
CA ASN A 171 -4.56 29.74 8.66
C ASN A 171 -3.46 28.75 9.05
N GLN A 172 -3.76 27.44 9.10
CA GLN A 172 -2.82 26.42 9.55
C GLN A 172 -2.39 25.50 8.40
N LYS A 173 -1.24 24.86 8.58
CA LYS A 173 -0.64 23.98 7.58
C LYS A 173 -0.28 22.62 8.17
N LEU A 174 -0.60 21.57 7.43
CA LEU A 174 -0.14 20.21 7.64
C LEU A 174 0.70 19.80 6.43
N TYR A 175 1.89 19.26 6.63
CA TYR A 175 2.77 18.92 5.52
C TYR A 175 2.66 17.46 5.16
N LEU A 176 2.31 17.21 3.90
CA LEU A 176 2.33 15.90 3.27
C LEU A 176 3.59 15.80 2.43
N ILE A 177 4.43 14.81 2.72
CA ILE A 177 5.71 14.57 2.08
C ILE A 177 5.59 13.29 1.26
N GLY A 178 6.04 13.28 0.01
CA GLY A 178 6.11 12.07 -0.80
C GLY A 178 7.53 11.77 -1.24
N VAL A 179 7.92 10.51 -1.17
CA VAL A 179 9.23 10.04 -1.65
C VAL A 179 9.05 9.02 -2.76
N ASP A 180 10.04 8.90 -3.63
CA ASP A 180 10.18 7.75 -4.52
C ASP A 180 10.34 6.47 -3.70
N ASP A 181 10.16 5.31 -4.31
CA ASP A 181 10.28 4.05 -3.58
C ASP A 181 11.66 3.91 -2.93
N TYR A 182 11.69 3.36 -1.72
CA TYR A 182 12.89 3.23 -0.90
C TYR A 182 13.98 2.35 -1.54
N TRP A 183 13.60 1.43 -2.40
CA TRP A 183 14.54 0.57 -3.13
C TRP A 183 15.09 1.20 -4.41
N GLU A 184 14.59 2.37 -4.80
CA GLU A 184 15.00 3.03 -6.03
C GLU A 184 16.15 4.02 -5.82
N PRO A 185 17.09 4.10 -6.77
CA PRO A 185 18.20 5.06 -6.68
C PRO A 185 17.79 6.52 -6.64
N THR A 186 16.56 6.80 -7.09
CA THR A 186 15.98 8.14 -7.08
C THR A 186 15.40 8.55 -5.74
N TYR A 187 15.25 7.63 -4.78
CA TYR A 187 14.79 7.92 -3.43
C TYR A 187 15.65 9.00 -2.76
N ASN A 188 15.00 10.03 -2.22
CA ASN A 188 15.70 11.13 -1.56
C ASN A 188 14.84 11.83 -0.51
N LEU A 189 14.88 11.35 0.72
CA LEU A 189 14.12 11.91 1.83
C LEU A 189 14.59 13.33 2.20
N THR A 190 15.89 13.59 2.13
CA THR A 190 16.45 14.93 2.42
C THR A 190 15.92 15.98 1.45
N LYS A 191 15.84 15.64 0.16
CA LYS A 191 15.24 16.50 -0.86
C LYS A 191 13.75 16.71 -0.57
N ALA A 192 13.01 15.64 -0.24
CA ALA A 192 11.58 15.70 0.04
C ALA A 192 11.25 16.62 1.22
N LEU A 193 12.13 16.69 2.22
CA LEU A 193 11.96 17.51 3.41
C LEU A 193 12.48 18.96 3.25
N LYS A 194 13.08 19.30 2.10
CA LYS A 194 13.62 20.65 1.86
C LYS A 194 12.50 21.69 1.90
N GLY A 195 12.70 22.74 2.71
CA GLY A 195 11.72 23.83 2.84
C GLY A 195 10.54 23.54 3.75
N VAL A 196 10.44 22.33 4.33
CA VAL A 196 9.45 22.04 5.36
C VAL A 196 9.93 22.58 6.71
N PRO A 197 9.16 23.45 7.39
CA PRO A 197 9.56 24.03 8.67
C PRO A 197 9.84 22.95 9.73
N GLU A 198 10.82 23.20 10.61
CA GLU A 198 11.24 22.18 11.60
C GLU A 198 10.15 21.84 12.60
N ASN A 199 9.33 22.80 12.98
CA ASN A 199 8.21 22.63 13.91
C ASN A 199 6.90 22.16 13.23
N ALA A 200 6.93 21.89 11.91
CA ALA A 200 5.73 21.47 11.19
C ALA A 200 5.35 20.01 11.50
N CYS A 201 4.06 19.74 11.57
CA CYS A 201 3.58 18.36 11.55
C CYS A 201 3.76 17.75 10.16
N ARG A 202 4.42 16.60 10.11
CA ARG A 202 4.89 15.95 8.88
C ARG A 202 4.32 14.55 8.75
N ILE A 203 3.57 14.35 7.67
CA ILE A 203 3.06 13.02 7.27
C ILE A 203 3.83 12.61 6.03
N LEU A 204 4.49 11.47 6.07
CA LEU A 204 5.26 10.91 4.96
C LEU A 204 4.42 9.85 4.23
N LEU A 205 4.31 10.00 2.93
CA LEU A 205 3.86 8.97 2.02
C LEU A 205 5.08 8.23 1.48
N SER A 206 5.15 6.96 1.74
CA SER A 206 6.15 6.06 1.18
C SER A 206 5.45 4.78 0.75
N HIS A 207 5.80 4.20 -0.38
CA HIS A 207 5.31 2.88 -0.72
C HIS A 207 5.86 1.86 0.29
N ASN A 208 7.18 1.82 0.43
CA ASN A 208 7.89 0.88 1.30
C ASN A 208 8.01 1.40 2.74
N PRO A 209 7.51 0.67 3.76
CA PRO A 209 7.58 1.08 5.16
C PRO A 209 9.00 1.02 5.75
N ASP A 210 9.95 0.35 5.10
CA ASP A 210 11.35 0.26 5.55
C ASP A 210 12.05 1.63 5.54
N VAL A 211 11.46 2.65 4.92
CA VAL A 211 11.89 4.05 5.01
C VAL A 211 12.05 4.53 6.45
N ASN A 212 11.38 3.90 7.41
CA ASN A 212 11.50 4.18 8.83
C ASN A 212 12.95 4.14 9.32
N GLU A 213 13.74 3.20 8.79
CA GLU A 213 15.11 2.97 9.22
C GLU A 213 16.08 4.06 8.67
N ASP A 214 15.63 4.84 7.70
CA ASP A 214 16.41 5.96 7.14
C ASP A 214 16.08 7.33 7.76
N ILE A 215 14.91 7.46 8.37
CA ILE A 215 14.45 8.73 8.94
C ILE A 215 15.39 9.22 10.05
N GLU A 216 15.93 8.33 10.87
CA GLU A 216 16.87 8.67 11.93
C GLU A 216 18.15 9.29 11.36
N ARG A 217 18.61 8.80 10.20
CA ARG A 217 19.82 9.29 9.54
C ARG A 217 19.64 10.68 8.95
N CYS A 218 18.43 11.05 8.53
CA CYS A 218 18.18 12.37 7.94
C CYS A 218 18.08 13.49 8.98
N GLY A 219 18.02 13.17 10.28
CA GLY A 219 18.02 14.12 11.39
C GLY A 219 16.80 15.04 11.45
N LYS A 220 15.74 14.76 10.67
CA LYS A 220 14.51 15.56 10.66
C LYS A 220 13.32 14.71 11.08
N PRO A 221 12.49 15.17 12.04
CA PRO A 221 11.37 14.40 12.53
C PRO A 221 10.33 14.18 11.42
N VAL A 222 9.86 12.94 11.29
CA VAL A 222 8.63 12.55 10.61
C VAL A 222 7.72 11.96 11.67
N HIS A 223 6.48 12.41 11.75
CA HIS A 223 5.60 12.06 12.85
C HIS A 223 4.68 10.88 12.51
N PHE A 224 4.27 10.80 11.24
CA PHE A 224 3.43 9.73 10.76
C PHE A 224 3.82 9.30 9.35
N ILE A 225 3.80 8.00 9.11
CA ILE A 225 4.08 7.40 7.81
C ILE A 225 2.87 6.61 7.37
N ILE A 226 2.49 6.75 6.10
CA ILE A 226 1.44 5.97 5.46
C ILE A 226 2.09 5.15 4.35
N ALA A 227 2.03 3.81 4.46
CA ALA A 227 2.73 2.90 3.56
C ALA A 227 1.87 1.71 3.12
N GLY A 228 2.37 0.97 2.12
CA GLY A 228 1.84 -0.29 1.61
C GLY A 228 2.93 -1.37 1.50
N HIS A 229 3.16 -1.88 0.27
CA HIS A 229 4.25 -2.74 -0.15
C HIS A 229 4.22 -4.19 0.34
N THR A 230 3.93 -4.42 1.61
CA THR A 230 4.07 -5.74 2.22
C THR A 230 2.90 -6.68 1.94
N HIS A 231 1.79 -6.16 1.39
CA HIS A 231 0.52 -6.89 1.22
C HIS A 231 0.02 -7.61 2.49
N GLY A 232 0.54 -7.23 3.67
CA GLY A 232 0.34 -7.98 4.90
C GLY A 232 0.87 -9.42 4.85
N GLY A 233 1.71 -9.74 3.85
CA GLY A 233 2.24 -11.06 3.54
C GLY A 233 1.31 -11.94 2.73
N GLN A 234 0.10 -11.48 2.35
CA GLN A 234 -0.96 -12.24 1.63
C GLN A 234 -1.42 -13.54 2.32
N ILE A 235 -0.49 -14.36 2.78
CA ILE A 235 -0.74 -15.61 3.50
C ILE A 235 -0.22 -15.44 4.92
N VAL A 236 -1.13 -15.49 5.89
CA VAL A 236 -0.81 -15.39 7.32
C VAL A 236 -1.22 -16.66 8.01
N LEU A 237 -0.25 -17.40 8.52
CA LEU A 237 -0.46 -18.65 9.24
C LEU A 237 -0.71 -18.38 10.73
N PRO A 238 -1.62 -19.12 11.37
CA PRO A 238 -1.79 -19.05 12.81
C PRO A 238 -0.45 -19.27 13.54
N PHE A 239 -0.18 -18.47 14.56
CA PHE A 239 1.02 -18.54 15.42
C PHE A 239 2.36 -18.21 14.72
N MET A 240 2.47 -18.35 13.41
CA MET A 240 3.71 -18.13 12.65
C MET A 240 3.76 -16.73 12.00
N GLY A 241 2.61 -16.14 11.71
CA GLY A 241 2.53 -14.90 10.93
C GLY A 241 2.66 -15.14 9.43
N ALA A 242 3.19 -14.16 8.69
CA ALA A 242 3.44 -14.26 7.27
C ALA A 242 4.77 -14.99 7.01
N PRO A 243 4.79 -16.12 6.27
CA PRO A 243 6.03 -16.84 5.95
C PRO A 243 6.99 -16.03 5.06
N TYR A 244 6.44 -15.12 4.28
CA TYR A 244 7.19 -14.23 3.41
C TYR A 244 6.70 -12.79 3.54
N LEU A 245 7.64 -11.86 3.65
CA LEU A 245 7.42 -10.43 3.59
C LEU A 245 8.56 -9.79 2.79
N PRO A 246 8.29 -8.83 1.91
CA PRO A 246 9.31 -8.09 1.18
C PRO A 246 9.93 -7.00 2.07
N SER A 247 10.44 -7.40 3.24
CA SER A 247 11.10 -6.53 4.21
C SER A 247 12.12 -7.34 5.01
N PRO A 248 13.35 -6.83 5.23
CA PRO A 248 14.35 -7.47 6.06
C PRO A 248 14.01 -7.41 7.56
N PHE A 249 12.99 -6.62 7.94
CA PHE A 249 12.59 -6.43 9.34
C PHE A 249 11.50 -7.41 9.82
N GLY A 250 11.30 -8.50 9.09
CA GLY A 250 10.37 -9.56 9.46
C GLY A 250 8.94 -9.06 9.64
N GLN A 251 8.27 -9.43 10.74
CA GLN A 251 6.88 -9.07 10.97
C GLN A 251 6.64 -7.61 11.40
N LYS A 252 7.72 -6.80 11.63
CA LYS A 252 7.62 -5.43 12.15
C LYS A 252 6.67 -4.57 11.31
N TYR A 253 6.84 -4.60 10.00
CA TYR A 253 6.05 -3.79 9.06
C TYR A 253 5.03 -4.61 8.28
N ARG A 254 4.53 -5.70 8.84
CA ARG A 254 3.58 -6.57 8.13
C ARG A 254 2.28 -5.88 7.75
N ALA A 255 1.58 -5.30 8.68
CA ALA A 255 0.35 -4.54 8.45
C ALA A 255 -0.14 -3.86 9.74
N GLY A 256 -0.95 -2.81 9.59
CA GLY A 256 -1.57 -2.10 10.70
C GLY A 256 -0.72 -0.95 11.23
N LEU A 257 -1.01 -0.50 12.45
CA LEU A 257 -0.31 0.60 13.09
C LEU A 257 0.92 0.09 13.86
N VAL A 258 2.09 0.49 13.38
CA VAL A 258 3.39 0.25 14.03
C VAL A 258 3.79 1.51 14.79
N ARG A 259 4.32 1.35 16.00
CA ARG A 259 4.83 2.44 16.84
C ARG A 259 6.33 2.25 17.05
N ASP A 260 7.09 3.31 16.78
CA ASP A 260 8.54 3.35 16.93
C ASP A 260 8.91 4.66 17.63
N GLY A 261 9.01 4.62 18.96
CA GLY A 261 9.10 5.81 19.79
C GLY A 261 7.89 6.73 19.56
N ASN A 262 8.16 7.98 19.21
CA ASN A 262 7.13 8.99 18.92
C ASN A 262 6.62 8.93 17.48
N ARG A 263 7.21 8.10 16.62
CA ARG A 263 6.79 7.93 15.22
C ARG A 263 5.78 6.80 15.11
N LYS A 264 4.75 7.03 14.31
CA LYS A 264 3.74 6.04 13.98
C LYS A 264 3.81 5.73 12.49
N THR A 265 3.62 4.47 12.12
CA THR A 265 3.57 4.03 10.72
C THR A 265 2.33 3.19 10.53
N TYR A 266 1.49 3.56 9.59
CA TYR A 266 0.40 2.71 9.17
C TYR A 266 0.78 1.99 7.88
N VAL A 267 0.67 0.67 7.88
CA VAL A 267 0.94 -0.21 6.74
C VAL A 267 -0.35 -0.89 6.33
N SER A 268 -0.88 -0.55 5.14
CA SER A 268 -2.06 -1.20 4.56
C SER A 268 -1.69 -2.57 3.99
N ARG A 269 -2.66 -3.48 3.94
CA ARG A 269 -2.52 -4.78 3.24
C ARG A 269 -2.67 -4.65 1.73
N GLY A 270 -3.08 -3.48 1.26
CA GLY A 270 -3.31 -3.22 -0.14
C GLY A 270 -4.54 -3.88 -0.74
N LEU A 271 -4.95 -3.36 -1.87
CA LEU A 271 -6.15 -3.79 -2.58
C LEU A 271 -5.87 -5.02 -3.47
N GLY A 272 -4.73 -5.04 -4.13
CA GLY A 272 -4.40 -6.00 -5.15
C GLY A 272 -3.78 -7.29 -4.65
N LEU A 273 -3.11 -7.96 -5.55
CA LEU A 273 -2.52 -9.28 -5.36
C LEU A 273 -1.12 -9.32 -5.94
N PHE A 274 -0.24 -10.00 -5.24
CA PHE A 274 1.12 -10.25 -5.64
C PHE A 274 1.30 -11.75 -5.93
N PHE A 275 1.78 -12.11 -7.10
CA PHE A 275 2.04 -13.45 -7.65
C PHE A 275 0.85 -14.41 -7.73
N ILE A 276 0.11 -14.63 -6.66
CA ILE A 276 -0.93 -15.65 -6.58
C ILE A 276 -2.28 -15.06 -6.21
N PRO A 277 -3.39 -15.57 -6.77
CA PRO A 277 -4.73 -15.04 -6.50
C PRO A 277 -5.32 -15.53 -5.17
N ILE A 278 -4.49 -15.58 -4.12
CA ILE A 278 -4.87 -16.14 -2.81
C ILE A 278 -4.48 -15.18 -1.70
N ARG A 279 -5.41 -14.86 -0.82
CA ARG A 279 -5.17 -14.21 0.46
C ARG A 279 -5.73 -15.07 1.60
N LEU A 280 -4.89 -15.51 2.52
CA LEU A 280 -5.28 -16.34 3.66
C LEU A 280 -5.08 -15.53 4.96
N ASN A 281 -6.15 -15.35 5.74
CA ASN A 281 -6.16 -14.53 6.97
C ASN A 281 -5.62 -13.09 6.78
N CYS A 282 -5.63 -12.61 5.55
CA CYS A 282 -5.10 -11.32 5.15
C CYS A 282 -5.95 -10.72 4.00
N PRO A 283 -7.24 -10.41 4.25
CA PRO A 283 -8.11 -9.85 3.22
C PRO A 283 -7.55 -8.51 2.73
N PRO A 284 -7.81 -8.13 1.45
CA PRO A 284 -7.43 -6.83 0.91
C PRO A 284 -8.17 -5.72 1.64
N ASP A 285 -7.57 -4.52 1.66
CA ASP A 285 -8.20 -3.38 2.30
C ASP A 285 -8.04 -2.06 1.54
N VAL A 286 -8.95 -1.15 1.84
CA VAL A 286 -8.80 0.29 1.71
C VAL A 286 -8.93 0.90 3.11
N THR A 287 -8.26 2.01 3.36
CA THR A 287 -8.15 2.52 4.72
C THR A 287 -8.69 3.93 4.86
N LEU A 288 -9.36 4.19 5.98
CA LEU A 288 -9.79 5.51 6.42
C LEU A 288 -9.17 5.80 7.79
N LEU A 289 -8.17 6.68 7.83
CA LEU A 289 -7.52 7.12 9.06
C LEU A 289 -8.17 8.43 9.53
N THR A 290 -8.58 8.50 10.79
CA THR A 290 -9.02 9.75 11.41
C THR A 290 -7.93 10.23 12.36
N MET A 291 -7.40 11.42 12.12
CA MET A 291 -6.29 11.95 12.90
C MET A 291 -6.80 12.87 14.01
N HIS A 292 -6.23 12.71 15.19
CA HIS A 292 -6.57 13.46 16.39
C HIS A 292 -5.32 14.06 17.02
N ARG A 293 -5.48 15.12 17.77
CA ARG A 293 -4.43 15.66 18.64
C ARG A 293 -4.26 14.76 19.87
N GLU A 294 -3.02 14.50 20.24
CA GLU A 294 -2.66 13.83 21.51
C GLU A 294 -2.22 14.85 22.55
#